data_8d1f6ee3c8bfc8dfec4c45e787b7871c
#
_entry.id   8d1f6ee3c8bfc8dfec4c45e787b7871c
#
_cell.length_a   1.000
_cell.length_b   1.000
_cell.length_c   1.000
_cell.angle_alpha   90.00
_cell.angle_beta   90.00
_cell.angle_gamma   90.00
#
_symmetry.space_group_name_H-M   'P 1'
#
loop_
_entity.id
_entity.type
_entity.pdbx_description
1 polymer ?
#
loop_
_entity_poly.entity_id
_entity_poly.type
_entity_poly.pdbx_seq_one_letter_code
_entity_poly.pdbx_strand_id
1 'polypeptide(L)'
;MSATTITRPQQPAIDHPLLIIERILRDREGLWQQIKLETRVNTMISQMLASSTIALACYGAVIGFWNGPLQAISSAIKLPILFLLTLAICLPTLYLFNLVFGSRLSVRQALALVLVAITVTSVLTLAFAPITLFFLITAPNYEFFQLLNVAILTLTGAIGLSFLLDGMRAMNQ
;
A
#
# COMPACT_ATOMS: atom_id res chain seq x y z
N MET A 1 -2.83 46.03 20.74
CA MET A 1 -2.94 44.58 20.90
C MET A 1 -3.08 43.98 19.50
N SER A 2 -1.95 43.60 18.89
CA SER A 2 -1.92 43.04 17.53
C SER A 2 -2.14 41.55 17.63
N ALA A 3 -3.25 41.06 17.07
CA ALA A 3 -3.53 39.67 16.94
C ALA A 3 -2.57 39.06 15.89
N THR A 4 -1.61 38.30 16.34
CA THR A 4 -0.74 37.50 15.48
C THR A 4 -1.57 36.40 14.85
N THR A 5 -1.98 36.59 13.60
CA THR A 5 -2.63 35.59 12.79
C THR A 5 -1.60 34.46 12.53
N ILE A 6 -1.73 33.36 13.26
CA ILE A 6 -0.96 32.14 13.00
C ILE A 6 -1.46 31.63 11.66
N THR A 7 -0.75 31.92 10.59
CA THR A 7 -0.94 31.35 9.27
C THR A 7 -0.61 29.85 9.39
N ARG A 8 -1.62 28.99 9.46
CA ARG A 8 -1.43 27.54 9.27
C ARG A 8 -0.73 27.36 7.92
N PRO A 9 0.37 26.60 7.86
CA PRO A 9 0.97 26.25 6.58
C PRO A 9 -0.12 25.59 5.72
N GLN A 10 -0.44 26.21 4.59
CA GLN A 10 -1.28 25.58 3.58
C GLN A 10 -0.55 24.31 3.14
N GLN A 11 -1.03 23.16 3.58
CA GLN A 11 -0.57 21.89 3.06
C GLN A 11 -0.81 21.88 1.55
N PRO A 12 0.23 21.66 0.73
CA PRO A 12 0.08 21.64 -0.71
C PRO A 12 -1.00 20.61 -1.09
N ALA A 13 -1.87 21.01 -1.99
CA ALA A 13 -2.84 20.12 -2.58
C ALA A 13 -2.09 18.91 -3.18
N ILE A 14 -2.42 17.71 -2.72
CA ILE A 14 -1.74 16.49 -3.14
C ILE A 14 -2.32 16.09 -4.50
N ASP A 15 -1.75 16.61 -5.57
CA ASP A 15 -2.19 16.32 -6.94
C ASP A 15 -1.45 15.12 -7.56
N HIS A 16 -0.42 14.58 -6.87
CA HIS A 16 0.38 13.48 -7.38
C HIS A 16 0.32 12.24 -6.48
N PRO A 17 0.07 11.03 -7.05
CA PRO A 17 0.01 9.79 -6.28
C PRO A 17 1.33 9.43 -5.57
N LEU A 18 2.46 9.95 -6.04
CA LEU A 18 3.77 9.72 -5.42
C LEU A 18 3.94 10.46 -4.08
N LEU A 19 3.29 11.63 -3.90
CA LEU A 19 3.38 12.39 -2.65
C LEU A 19 2.69 11.67 -1.48
N ILE A 20 1.72 10.82 -1.76
CA ILE A 20 1.07 10.02 -0.70
C ILE A 20 1.99 8.96 -0.14
N ILE A 21 2.86 8.38 -0.98
CA ILE A 21 3.87 7.39 -0.56
C ILE A 21 4.86 8.03 0.40
N GLU A 22 5.38 9.22 0.06
CA GLU A 22 6.28 9.96 0.94
C GLU A 22 5.63 10.26 2.29
N ARG A 23 4.37 10.66 2.28
CA ARG A 23 3.61 10.94 3.50
C ARG A 23 3.39 9.71 4.37
N ILE A 24 3.05 8.57 3.78
CA ILE A 24 2.85 7.31 4.51
C ILE A 24 4.14 6.88 5.22
N LEU A 25 5.29 7.08 4.58
CA LEU A 25 6.58 6.65 5.13
C LEU A 25 7.16 7.66 6.13
N ARG A 26 6.89 8.95 5.96
CA ARG A 26 7.52 10.03 6.72
C ARG A 26 6.66 10.60 7.84
N ASP A 27 5.34 10.75 7.63
CA ASP A 27 4.40 11.37 8.58
C ASP A 27 3.22 10.43 8.88
N ARG A 28 3.50 9.38 9.66
CA ARG A 28 2.51 8.38 10.04
C ARG A 28 1.42 8.94 10.94
N GLU A 29 1.80 9.78 11.92
CA GLU A 29 0.86 10.33 12.89
C GLU A 29 -0.16 11.27 12.23
N GLY A 30 0.29 12.14 11.34
CA GLY A 30 -0.59 13.01 10.56
C GLY A 30 -1.54 12.23 9.65
N LEU A 31 -1.09 11.09 9.11
CA LEU A 31 -1.92 10.20 8.30
C LEU A 31 -3.06 9.57 9.15
N TRP A 32 -2.72 9.05 10.34
CA TRP A 32 -3.71 8.43 11.22
C TRP A 32 -4.77 9.44 11.69
N GLN A 33 -4.36 10.68 11.99
CA GLN A 33 -5.30 11.73 12.35
C GLN A 33 -6.26 12.09 11.20
N GLN A 34 -5.77 12.15 9.95
CA GLN A 34 -6.61 12.42 8.79
C GLN A 34 -7.63 11.31 8.54
N ILE A 35 -7.24 10.05 8.69
CA ILE A 35 -8.13 8.90 8.58
C ILE A 35 -9.17 8.93 9.70
N LYS A 36 -8.77 9.25 10.93
CA LYS A 36 -9.65 9.35 12.11
C LYS A 36 -10.71 10.45 11.95
N LEU A 37 -10.32 11.59 11.39
CA LEU A 37 -11.22 12.74 11.16
C LEU A 37 -12.06 12.63 9.88
N GLU A 38 -11.91 11.56 9.11
CA GLU A 38 -12.56 11.34 7.80
C GLU A 38 -12.36 12.49 6.79
N THR A 39 -11.36 13.34 7.01
CA THR A 39 -11.10 14.52 6.18
C THR A 39 -10.39 14.08 4.90
N ARG A 40 -11.07 14.20 3.74
CA ARG A 40 -10.54 13.84 2.41
C ARG A 40 -10.16 12.35 2.23
N VAL A 41 -10.74 11.45 3.03
CA VAL A 41 -10.44 10.01 2.96
C VAL A 41 -10.68 9.44 1.55
N ASN A 42 -11.72 9.89 0.85
CA ASN A 42 -12.00 9.39 -0.51
C ASN A 42 -10.88 9.74 -1.51
N THR A 43 -10.30 10.94 -1.41
CA THR A 43 -9.17 11.35 -2.25
C THR A 43 -7.91 10.54 -1.90
N MET A 44 -7.67 10.30 -0.62
CA MET A 44 -6.56 9.46 -0.16
C MET A 44 -6.69 8.03 -0.64
N ILE A 45 -7.90 7.45 -0.56
CA ILE A 45 -8.21 6.10 -1.05
C ILE A 45 -7.88 5.97 -2.54
N SER A 46 -8.33 6.92 -3.36
CA SER A 46 -8.08 6.87 -4.81
C SER A 46 -6.59 7.01 -5.16
N GLN A 47 -5.86 7.86 -4.45
CA GLN A 47 -4.42 8.04 -4.64
C GLN A 47 -3.62 6.80 -4.19
N MET A 48 -3.99 6.20 -3.06
CA MET A 48 -3.38 4.95 -2.57
C MET A 48 -3.64 3.79 -3.55
N LEU A 49 -4.88 3.67 -4.06
CA LEU A 49 -5.22 2.67 -5.07
C LEU A 49 -4.40 2.85 -6.35
N ALA A 50 -4.33 4.08 -6.88
CA ALA A 50 -3.58 4.36 -8.09
C ALA A 50 -2.08 4.06 -7.90
N SER A 51 -1.49 4.53 -6.82
CA SER A 51 -0.08 4.35 -6.49
C SER A 51 0.28 2.88 -6.29
N SER A 52 -0.52 2.12 -5.53
CA SER A 52 -0.30 0.68 -5.32
C SER A 52 -0.48 -0.13 -6.60
N THR A 53 -1.47 0.21 -7.43
CA THR A 53 -1.70 -0.44 -8.72
C THR A 53 -0.52 -0.26 -9.67
N ILE A 54 0.02 0.96 -9.77
CA ILE A 54 1.18 1.26 -10.61
C ILE A 54 2.42 0.51 -10.09
N ALA A 55 2.68 0.56 -8.79
CA ALA A 55 3.83 -0.12 -8.18
C ALA A 55 3.79 -1.64 -8.40
N LEU A 56 2.62 -2.27 -8.20
CA LEU A 56 2.42 -3.70 -8.41
C LEU A 56 2.49 -4.09 -9.88
N ALA A 57 1.98 -3.25 -10.78
CA ALA A 57 2.08 -3.48 -12.23
C ALA A 57 3.55 -3.46 -12.69
N CYS A 58 4.32 -2.48 -12.23
CA CYS A 58 5.75 -2.41 -12.53
C CYS A 58 6.52 -3.64 -12.00
N TYR A 59 6.26 -4.04 -10.77
CA TYR A 59 6.89 -5.23 -10.20
C TYR A 59 6.46 -6.51 -10.93
N GLY A 60 5.17 -6.62 -11.27
CA GLY A 60 4.62 -7.73 -12.06
C GLY A 60 5.26 -7.86 -13.43
N ALA A 61 5.54 -6.72 -14.09
CA ALA A 61 6.26 -6.71 -15.34
C ALA A 61 7.68 -7.28 -15.19
N VAL A 62 8.39 -6.90 -14.12
CA VAL A 62 9.74 -7.41 -13.83
C VAL A 62 9.73 -8.93 -13.63
N ILE A 63 8.81 -9.45 -12.83
CA ILE A 63 8.70 -10.90 -12.60
C ILE A 63 8.34 -11.64 -13.89
N GLY A 64 7.40 -11.11 -14.66
CA GLY A 64 6.92 -11.75 -15.88
C GLY A 64 7.94 -11.75 -17.01
N PHE A 65 8.94 -10.89 -16.95
CA PHE A 65 9.97 -10.76 -18.01
C PHE A 65 10.79 -12.04 -18.24
N TRP A 66 10.87 -12.92 -17.22
CA TRP A 66 11.54 -14.22 -17.34
C TRP A 66 11.01 -15.07 -18.49
N ASN A 67 9.69 -15.13 -18.66
CA ASN A 67 9.02 -15.98 -19.65
C ASN A 67 8.69 -15.23 -20.97
N GLY A 68 9.20 -14.01 -21.14
CA GLY A 68 9.02 -13.23 -22.35
C GLY A 68 8.07 -12.02 -22.20
N PRO A 69 8.01 -11.13 -23.21
CA PRO A 69 7.30 -9.86 -23.11
C PRO A 69 5.77 -10.03 -22.93
N LEU A 70 5.19 -11.07 -23.50
CA LEU A 70 3.76 -11.36 -23.33
C LEU A 70 3.42 -11.72 -21.88
N GLN A 71 4.31 -12.49 -21.23
CA GLN A 71 4.15 -12.88 -19.84
C GLN A 71 4.36 -11.67 -18.90
N ALA A 72 5.28 -10.75 -19.24
CA ALA A 72 5.49 -9.51 -18.51
C ALA A 72 4.20 -8.68 -18.44
N ILE A 73 3.52 -8.49 -19.58
CA ILE A 73 2.24 -7.77 -19.65
C ILE A 73 1.16 -8.49 -18.84
N SER A 74 1.08 -9.82 -18.99
CA SER A 74 0.11 -10.63 -18.23
C SER A 74 0.32 -10.52 -16.73
N SER A 75 1.56 -10.61 -16.25
CA SER A 75 1.90 -10.49 -14.83
C SER A 75 1.69 -9.07 -14.30
N ALA A 76 1.97 -8.04 -15.11
CA ALA A 76 1.71 -6.65 -14.76
C ALA A 76 0.22 -6.35 -14.52
N ILE A 77 -0.67 -7.07 -15.17
CA ILE A 77 -2.12 -6.93 -14.99
C ILE A 77 -2.60 -7.84 -13.84
N LYS A 78 -2.11 -9.06 -13.77
CA LYS A 78 -2.55 -10.05 -12.78
C LYS A 78 -2.21 -9.66 -11.34
N LEU A 79 -1.02 -9.08 -11.09
CA LEU A 79 -0.60 -8.70 -9.75
C LEU A 79 -1.50 -7.63 -9.11
N PRO A 80 -1.78 -6.49 -9.74
CA PRO A 80 -2.71 -5.52 -9.19
C PRO A 80 -4.12 -6.09 -8.98
N ILE A 81 -4.62 -6.89 -9.92
CA ILE A 81 -5.94 -7.51 -9.80
C ILE A 81 -5.99 -8.46 -8.60
N LEU A 82 -4.96 -9.27 -8.39
CA LEU A 82 -4.87 -10.17 -7.25
C LEU A 82 -4.91 -9.41 -5.92
N PHE A 83 -4.16 -8.31 -5.80
CA PHE A 83 -4.16 -7.47 -4.60
C PHE A 83 -5.50 -6.75 -4.39
N LEU A 84 -6.12 -6.24 -5.46
CA LEU A 84 -7.45 -5.63 -5.38
C LEU A 84 -8.53 -6.65 -5.00
N LEU A 85 -8.44 -7.87 -5.52
CA LEU A 85 -9.34 -8.96 -5.14
C LEU A 85 -9.16 -9.34 -3.67
N THR A 86 -7.91 -9.42 -3.21
CA THR A 86 -7.59 -9.65 -1.79
C THR A 86 -8.17 -8.53 -0.91
N LEU A 87 -8.04 -7.27 -1.32
CA LEU A 87 -8.66 -6.13 -0.65
C LEU A 87 -10.18 -6.30 -0.56
N ALA A 88 -10.84 -6.65 -1.67
CA ALA A 88 -12.28 -6.84 -1.73
C ALA A 88 -12.78 -7.96 -0.81
N ILE A 89 -11.99 -9.02 -0.62
CA ILE A 89 -12.32 -10.13 0.29
C ILE A 89 -12.01 -9.76 1.76
N CYS A 90 -10.89 -9.07 2.01
CA CYS A 90 -10.48 -8.68 3.35
C CYS A 90 -11.41 -7.61 3.96
N LEU A 91 -11.96 -6.71 3.14
CA LEU A 91 -12.85 -5.64 3.61
C LEU A 91 -14.06 -6.13 4.41
N PRO A 92 -14.93 -7.01 3.86
CA PRO A 92 -16.09 -7.48 4.60
C PRO A 92 -15.67 -8.27 5.84
N THR A 93 -14.58 -9.03 5.77
CA THR A 93 -14.05 -9.78 6.90
C THR A 93 -13.60 -8.85 8.03
N LEU A 94 -12.83 -7.81 7.73
CA LEU A 94 -12.41 -6.80 8.71
C LEU A 94 -13.60 -6.04 9.29
N TYR A 95 -14.61 -5.73 8.49
CA TYR A 95 -15.82 -5.08 8.96
C TYR A 95 -16.59 -5.94 9.94
N LEU A 96 -16.76 -7.24 9.64
CA LEU A 96 -17.41 -8.19 10.56
C LEU A 96 -16.64 -8.33 11.88
N PHE A 97 -15.31 -8.43 11.82
CA PHE A 97 -14.48 -8.47 13.03
C PHE A 97 -14.63 -7.20 13.86
N ASN A 98 -14.60 -6.02 13.24
CA ASN A 98 -14.81 -4.76 13.94
C ASN A 98 -16.20 -4.69 14.62
N LEU A 99 -17.23 -5.23 13.95
CA LEU A 99 -18.58 -5.27 14.51
C LEU A 99 -18.66 -6.20 15.74
N VAL A 100 -18.03 -7.37 15.66
CA VAL A 100 -18.02 -8.37 16.74
C VAL A 100 -17.23 -7.89 17.96
N PHE A 101 -16.09 -7.23 17.75
CA PHE A 101 -15.24 -6.71 18.82
C PHE A 101 -15.67 -5.33 19.34
N GLY A 102 -16.78 -4.78 18.85
CA GLY A 102 -17.35 -3.52 19.34
C GLY A 102 -16.50 -2.27 19.03
N SER A 103 -15.55 -2.36 18.11
CA SER A 103 -14.79 -1.21 17.67
C SER A 103 -15.65 -0.32 16.76
N ARG A 104 -15.64 1.00 17.01
CA ARG A 104 -16.48 1.97 16.27
C ARG A 104 -15.83 2.46 14.97
N LEU A 105 -15.07 1.60 14.30
CA LEU A 105 -14.43 1.96 13.03
C LEU A 105 -15.47 2.01 11.90
N SER A 106 -15.49 3.10 11.15
CA SER A 106 -16.30 3.19 9.94
C SER A 106 -15.71 2.31 8.83
N VAL A 107 -16.55 1.85 7.91
CA VAL A 107 -16.11 1.06 6.73
C VAL A 107 -15.04 1.81 5.95
N ARG A 108 -15.13 3.14 5.86
CA ARG A 108 -14.16 3.98 5.17
C ARG A 108 -12.81 4.00 5.86
N GLN A 109 -12.79 4.02 7.18
CA GLN A 109 -11.58 3.95 7.99
C GLN A 109 -10.91 2.58 7.85
N ALA A 110 -11.69 1.49 7.91
CA ALA A 110 -11.18 0.15 7.69
C ALA A 110 -10.58 -0.02 6.28
N LEU A 111 -11.27 0.50 5.26
CA LEU A 111 -10.76 0.52 3.87
C LEU A 111 -9.45 1.29 3.76
N ALA A 112 -9.38 2.48 4.35
CA ALA A 112 -8.18 3.31 4.33
C ALA A 112 -7.00 2.61 5.00
N LEU A 113 -7.20 1.94 6.14
CA LEU A 113 -6.17 1.19 6.87
C LEU A 113 -5.60 0.04 6.02
N VAL A 114 -6.48 -0.75 5.39
CA VAL A 114 -6.02 -1.86 4.52
C VAL A 114 -5.29 -1.31 3.30
N LEU A 115 -5.75 -0.22 2.72
CA LEU A 115 -5.07 0.44 1.60
C LEU A 115 -3.69 0.97 1.97
N VAL A 116 -3.51 1.52 3.18
CA VAL A 116 -2.19 1.90 3.67
C VAL A 116 -1.25 0.68 3.69
N ALA A 117 -1.70 -0.44 4.24
CA ALA A 117 -0.90 -1.66 4.29
C ALA A 117 -0.53 -2.16 2.88
N ILE A 118 -1.49 -2.17 1.94
CA ILE A 118 -1.25 -2.57 0.55
C ILE A 118 -0.28 -1.59 -0.13
N THR A 119 -0.44 -0.29 0.08
CA THR A 119 0.43 0.73 -0.51
C THR A 119 1.86 0.58 0.00
N VAL A 120 2.06 0.38 1.31
CA VAL A 120 3.38 0.13 1.89
C VAL A 120 3.99 -1.13 1.30
N THR A 121 3.24 -2.24 1.27
CA THR A 121 3.70 -3.51 0.69
C THR A 121 4.10 -3.34 -0.78
N SER A 122 3.27 -2.68 -1.59
CA SER A 122 3.52 -2.51 -3.02
C SER A 122 4.75 -1.64 -3.30
N VAL A 123 4.94 -0.56 -2.54
CA VAL A 123 6.10 0.34 -2.68
C VAL A 123 7.38 -0.37 -2.25
N LEU A 124 7.36 -1.09 -1.13
CA LEU A 124 8.52 -1.88 -0.70
C LEU A 124 8.86 -2.98 -1.70
N THR A 125 7.85 -3.67 -2.22
CA THR A 125 8.04 -4.69 -3.26
C THR A 125 8.66 -4.08 -4.52
N LEU A 126 8.21 -2.89 -4.94
CA LEU A 126 8.81 -2.16 -6.04
C LEU A 126 10.26 -1.75 -5.74
N ALA A 127 10.58 -1.38 -4.51
CA ALA A 127 11.96 -1.07 -4.10
C ALA A 127 12.90 -2.30 -4.23
N PHE A 128 12.38 -3.51 -4.10
CA PHE A 128 13.11 -4.76 -4.34
C PHE A 128 13.18 -5.15 -5.84
N ALA A 129 12.45 -4.48 -6.72
CA ALA A 129 12.45 -4.80 -8.15
C ALA A 129 13.84 -4.81 -8.81
N PRO A 130 14.79 -3.87 -8.51
CA PRO A 130 16.13 -3.92 -9.06
C PRO A 130 16.92 -5.16 -8.63
N ILE A 131 16.72 -5.61 -7.39
CA ILE A 131 17.35 -6.82 -6.84
C ILE A 131 16.80 -8.05 -7.57
N THR A 132 15.49 -8.10 -7.72
CA THR A 132 14.80 -9.18 -8.46
C THR A 132 15.28 -9.22 -9.91
N LEU A 133 15.41 -8.07 -10.57
CA LEU A 133 15.92 -7.98 -11.94
C LEU A 133 17.38 -8.43 -12.05
N PHE A 134 18.22 -8.06 -11.09
CA PHE A 134 19.61 -8.51 -11.05
C PHE A 134 19.72 -10.04 -10.98
N PHE A 135 18.97 -10.67 -10.08
CA PHE A 135 18.95 -12.13 -9.97
C PHE A 135 18.31 -12.82 -11.18
N LEU A 136 17.33 -12.18 -11.81
CA LEU A 136 16.72 -12.65 -13.05
C LEU A 136 17.78 -12.85 -14.15
N ILE A 137 18.74 -11.93 -14.24
CA ILE A 137 19.79 -11.97 -15.28
C ILE A 137 20.95 -12.88 -14.87
N THR A 138 21.30 -12.92 -13.58
CA THR A 138 22.54 -13.57 -13.10
C THR A 138 22.32 -15.02 -12.70
N ALA A 139 21.16 -15.39 -12.18
CA ALA A 139 20.86 -16.73 -11.70
C ALA A 139 19.84 -17.44 -12.62
N PRO A 140 20.27 -18.33 -13.51
CA PRO A 140 19.37 -19.00 -14.47
C PRO A 140 18.45 -20.06 -13.84
N ASN A 141 18.37 -20.13 -12.52
CA ASN A 141 17.60 -21.13 -11.78
C ASN A 141 16.20 -20.62 -11.42
N TYR A 142 15.18 -21.12 -12.09
CA TYR A 142 13.80 -20.71 -11.90
C TYR A 142 13.30 -20.93 -10.46
N GLU A 143 13.70 -22.03 -9.82
CA GLU A 143 13.31 -22.37 -8.45
C GLU A 143 13.85 -21.33 -7.44
N PHE A 144 15.12 -20.92 -7.61
CA PHE A 144 15.72 -19.87 -6.79
C PHE A 144 15.01 -18.53 -6.98
N PHE A 145 14.69 -18.18 -8.22
CA PHE A 145 13.97 -16.95 -8.54
C PHE A 145 12.57 -16.92 -7.89
N GLN A 146 11.86 -18.04 -7.94
CA GLN A 146 10.55 -18.18 -7.29
C GLN A 146 10.67 -18.04 -5.77
N LEU A 147 11.65 -18.68 -5.15
CA LEU A 147 11.89 -18.59 -3.71
C LEU A 147 12.23 -17.15 -3.29
N LEU A 148 13.07 -16.46 -4.06
CA LEU A 148 13.41 -15.06 -3.84
C LEU A 148 12.16 -14.15 -3.85
N ASN A 149 11.28 -14.33 -4.84
CA ASN A 149 10.04 -13.56 -4.92
C ASN A 149 9.11 -13.82 -3.74
N VAL A 150 8.96 -15.09 -3.32
CA VAL A 150 8.18 -15.44 -2.14
C VAL A 150 8.76 -14.80 -0.88
N ALA A 151 10.09 -14.82 -0.72
CA ALA A 151 10.76 -14.17 0.41
C ALA A 151 10.52 -12.65 0.43
N ILE A 152 10.65 -11.98 -0.71
CA ILE A 152 10.39 -10.54 -0.85
C ILE A 152 8.94 -10.21 -0.50
N LEU A 153 7.97 -10.92 -1.07
CA LEU A 153 6.55 -10.70 -0.80
C LEU A 153 6.18 -10.98 0.66
N THR A 154 6.77 -12.01 1.26
CA THR A 154 6.56 -12.31 2.68
C THR A 154 7.12 -11.20 3.57
N LEU A 155 8.34 -10.74 3.31
CA LEU A 155 8.97 -9.67 4.07
C LEU A 155 8.20 -8.35 3.96
N THR A 156 7.89 -7.94 2.73
CA THR A 156 7.15 -6.69 2.47
C THR A 156 5.72 -6.75 3.01
N GLY A 157 5.07 -7.90 2.91
CA GLY A 157 3.74 -8.16 3.46
C GLY A 157 3.73 -8.11 4.99
N ALA A 158 4.76 -8.66 5.66
CA ALA A 158 4.90 -8.57 7.12
C ALA A 158 5.05 -7.11 7.59
N ILE A 159 5.82 -6.30 6.86
CA ILE A 159 5.95 -4.86 7.14
C ILE A 159 4.61 -4.14 6.91
N GLY A 160 3.91 -4.43 5.82
CA GLY A 160 2.58 -3.88 5.54
C GLY A 160 1.56 -4.23 6.63
N LEU A 161 1.61 -5.47 7.13
CA LEU A 161 0.76 -5.90 8.25
C LEU A 161 1.09 -5.15 9.55
N SER A 162 2.37 -4.88 9.83
CA SER A 162 2.77 -4.06 10.98
C SER A 162 2.16 -2.66 10.91
N PHE A 163 2.14 -2.04 9.73
CA PHE A 163 1.47 -0.75 9.51
C PHE A 163 -0.04 -0.82 9.75
N LEU A 164 -0.68 -1.91 9.33
CA LEU A 164 -2.10 -2.13 9.59
C LEU A 164 -2.38 -2.20 11.10
N LEU A 165 -1.57 -2.97 11.84
CA LEU A 165 -1.72 -3.12 13.29
C LEU A 165 -1.48 -1.81 14.03
N ASP A 166 -0.48 -1.03 13.63
CA ASP A 166 -0.21 0.29 14.22
C ASP A 166 -1.37 1.27 13.93
N GLY A 167 -1.92 1.24 12.72
CA GLY A 167 -3.08 2.04 12.37
C GLY A 167 -4.32 1.67 13.18
N MET A 168 -4.59 0.38 13.36
CA MET A 168 -5.70 -0.08 14.20
C MET A 168 -5.53 0.34 15.67
N ARG A 169 -4.31 0.29 16.21
CA ARG A 169 -4.02 0.76 17.57
C ARG A 169 -4.22 2.27 17.69
N ALA A 170 -3.76 3.05 16.73
CA ALA A 170 -3.94 4.50 16.71
C ALA A 170 -5.41 4.94 16.62
N MET A 171 -6.25 4.12 15.98
CA MET A 171 -7.69 4.37 15.89
C MET A 171 -8.45 4.04 17.17
N ASN A 172 -7.91 3.14 17.99
CA ASN A 172 -8.57 2.65 19.20
C ASN A 172 -8.17 3.44 20.48
N GLN A 173 -7.23 4.38 20.34
CA GLN A 173 -6.86 5.37 21.38
C GLN A 173 -7.64 6.66 21.21
#